data_e6c856d4f6d168d3723e70c431e2e861
#
_entry.id   e6c856d4f6d168d3723e70c431e2e861
#
_cell.length_a   1.000
_cell.length_b   1.000
_cell.length_c   1.000
_cell.angle_alpha   90.00
_cell.angle_beta   90.00
_cell.angle_gamma   90.00
#
_symmetry.space_group_name_H-M   'P 1'
#
loop_
_entity.id
_entity.type
_entity.pdbx_description
1 polymer ?
#
loop_
_entity_poly.entity_id
_entity_poly.type
_entity_poly.pdbx_seq_one_letter_code
_entity_poly.pdbx_strand_id
1 'polypeptide(L)'
;YDRGGFKKIFVIYTDMENSLTSSAHCTRLLPFHRAYFQTDTVEKAVTTPFEFVPSVQAVLNNIMQSYVSGFIYSALIDSFCSEQNARMTAMDSANSNAEKLLAELSLQYNRVRQAAITQEITEVSAGAKAQRQKHRKEA
;
A
#
# COMPACT_ATOMS: atom_id res chain seq x y z
N TYR A 1 4.41 33.34 -3.07
CA TYR A 1 3.20 33.96 -2.60
C TYR A 1 3.26 35.45 -2.81
N ASP A 2 4.27 36.13 -2.27
CA ASP A 2 4.43 37.59 -2.36
C ASP A 2 4.74 38.13 -3.78
N ARG A 3 5.38 37.30 -4.62
CA ARG A 3 5.79 37.69 -5.99
C ARG A 3 4.80 37.27 -7.07
N GLY A 4 3.92 36.29 -6.78
CA GLY A 4 3.18 35.58 -7.81
C GLY A 4 1.71 35.93 -7.95
N GLY A 5 1.15 36.81 -7.11
CA GLY A 5 -0.29 37.14 -7.16
C GLY A 5 -1.25 36.01 -6.82
N PHE A 6 -0.76 34.89 -6.29
CA PHE A 6 -1.59 33.77 -5.87
C PHE A 6 -2.36 34.10 -4.59
N LYS A 7 -3.66 33.86 -4.61
CA LYS A 7 -4.54 34.14 -3.46
C LYS A 7 -4.60 32.99 -2.46
N LYS A 8 -4.41 31.77 -2.93
CA LYS A 8 -4.52 30.53 -2.11
C LYS A 8 -3.52 29.51 -2.60
N ILE A 9 -2.91 28.78 -1.66
CA ILE A 9 -2.03 27.66 -1.93
C ILE A 9 -2.58 26.45 -1.20
N PHE A 10 -2.74 25.34 -1.93
CA PHE A 10 -3.19 24.06 -1.40
C PHE A 10 -2.07 23.04 -1.56
N VAL A 11 -1.98 22.11 -0.61
CA VAL A 11 -1.12 20.93 -0.69
C VAL A 11 -2.04 19.72 -0.73
N ILE A 12 -1.84 18.87 -1.74
CA ILE A 12 -2.53 17.60 -1.87
C ILE A 12 -1.49 16.53 -1.57
N TYR A 13 -1.77 15.68 -0.61
CA TYR A 13 -0.88 14.61 -0.17
C TYR A 13 -1.70 13.40 0.29
N THR A 14 -1.05 12.25 0.38
CA THR A 14 -1.66 11.03 0.88
C THR A 14 -1.25 10.86 2.34
N ASP A 15 -2.23 10.81 3.22
CA ASP A 15 -2.05 10.56 4.65
C ASP A 15 -2.31 9.08 4.96
N MET A 16 -1.51 8.51 5.85
CA MET A 16 -1.62 7.13 6.28
C MET A 16 -2.37 7.08 7.63
N GLU A 17 -3.67 6.81 7.57
CA GLU A 17 -4.49 6.69 8.78
C GLU A 17 -4.13 5.44 9.60
N ASN A 18 -3.80 4.35 8.91
CA ASN A 18 -3.31 3.11 9.51
C ASN A 18 -2.54 2.28 8.45
N SER A 19 -1.98 1.14 8.86
CA SER A 19 -1.18 0.27 7.98
C SER A 19 -1.93 -0.28 6.75
N LEU A 20 -3.26 -0.21 6.72
CA LEU A 20 -4.09 -0.74 5.64
C LEU A 20 -4.81 0.35 4.84
N THR A 21 -4.96 1.54 5.42
CA THR A 21 -5.79 2.60 4.85
C THR A 21 -4.99 3.87 4.69
N SER A 22 -4.94 4.36 3.49
CA SER A 22 -4.41 5.68 3.16
C SER A 22 -5.48 6.49 2.44
N SER A 23 -5.58 7.76 2.79
CA SER A 23 -6.54 8.70 2.22
C SER A 23 -5.84 9.91 1.62
N ALA A 24 -6.41 10.43 0.54
CA ALA A 24 -5.91 11.65 -0.08
C ALA A 24 -6.50 12.88 0.61
N HIS A 25 -5.63 13.73 1.14
CA HIS A 25 -6.01 14.97 1.80
C HIS A 25 -5.62 16.19 0.97
N CYS A 26 -6.50 17.19 0.98
CA CYS A 26 -6.25 18.48 0.37
C CYS A 26 -6.32 19.55 1.46
N THR A 27 -5.17 20.05 1.86
CA THR A 27 -5.07 21.04 2.93
C THR A 27 -4.66 22.39 2.36
N ARG A 28 -5.36 23.46 2.77
CA ARG A 28 -4.97 24.82 2.41
C ARG A 28 -3.79 25.25 3.27
N LEU A 29 -2.65 25.47 2.64
CA LEU A 29 -1.43 25.90 3.31
C LEU A 29 -1.42 27.43 3.55
N LEU A 30 -1.83 28.21 2.55
CA LEU A 30 -1.85 29.68 2.62
C LEU A 30 -3.14 30.24 2.02
N PRO A 31 -3.67 31.35 2.56
CA PRO A 31 -3.32 32.02 3.79
C PRO A 31 -3.75 31.22 5.03
N PHE A 32 -3.08 31.44 6.13
CA PHE A 32 -3.45 30.82 7.42
C PHE A 32 -4.81 31.36 7.89
N HIS A 33 -5.64 30.45 8.33
CA HIS A 33 -6.94 30.80 8.89
C HIS A 33 -6.94 30.50 10.40
N ARG A 34 -7.35 31.47 11.20
CA ARG A 34 -7.35 31.34 12.68
C ARG A 34 -8.14 30.11 13.15
N ALA A 35 -9.19 29.74 12.43
CA ALA A 35 -10.02 28.57 12.75
C ALA A 35 -9.26 27.23 12.74
N TYR A 36 -8.16 27.08 12.01
CA TYR A 36 -7.36 25.84 12.00
C TYR A 36 -6.53 25.65 13.26
N PHE A 37 -6.33 26.72 14.04
CA PHE A 37 -5.54 26.71 15.26
C PHE A 37 -6.39 26.80 16.53
N GLN A 38 -7.71 26.87 16.38
CA GLN A 38 -8.63 26.81 17.52
C GLN A 38 -8.86 25.33 17.87
N THR A 39 -8.10 24.84 18.83
CA THR A 39 -8.38 23.57 19.48
C THR A 39 -9.15 23.87 20.75
N ASP A 40 -10.31 23.29 20.96
CA ASP A 40 -11.21 23.51 22.12
C ASP A 40 -10.54 23.27 23.48
N THR A 41 -9.37 22.65 23.47
CA THR A 41 -8.55 22.37 24.65
C THR A 41 -7.70 23.56 25.12
N VAL A 42 -7.49 24.59 24.28
CA VAL A 42 -6.54 25.68 24.58
C VAL A 42 -7.20 26.80 25.40
N GLU A 43 -8.51 26.93 25.37
CA GLU A 43 -9.21 28.02 26.12
C GLU A 43 -9.08 27.94 27.64
N LYS A 44 -8.69 26.80 28.20
CA LYS A 44 -8.56 26.61 29.66
C LYS A 44 -7.13 26.73 30.20
N ALA A 45 -6.11 26.79 29.34
CA ALA A 45 -4.74 26.56 29.81
C ALA A 45 -3.85 27.82 29.95
N VAL A 46 -4.19 28.97 29.41
CA VAL A 46 -3.25 30.08 29.37
C VAL A 46 -3.85 31.35 29.95
N THR A 47 -3.67 31.49 31.27
CA THR A 47 -4.03 32.71 31.99
C THR A 47 -2.86 33.70 32.10
N THR A 48 -1.64 33.31 31.73
CA THR A 48 -0.46 34.15 31.77
C THR A 48 -0.19 34.82 30.44
N PRO A 49 -0.07 36.15 30.36
CA PRO A 49 0.30 36.84 29.14
C PRO A 49 1.72 36.45 28.73
N PHE A 50 1.90 35.99 27.49
CA PHE A 50 3.22 35.73 26.91
C PHE A 50 3.84 37.06 26.46
N GLU A 51 5.12 37.25 26.80
CA GLU A 51 5.92 38.35 26.28
C GLU A 51 6.73 37.87 25.06
N PHE A 52 6.64 38.61 23.96
CA PHE A 52 7.30 38.26 22.70
C PHE A 52 8.46 39.23 22.44
N VAL A 53 9.67 38.68 22.31
CA VAL A 53 10.88 39.49 22.05
C VAL A 53 11.44 39.07 20.68
N PRO A 54 11.74 40.01 19.77
CA PRO A 54 11.66 41.51 19.89
C PRO A 54 10.25 42.05 19.64
N SER A 55 9.39 41.31 18.91
CA SER A 55 8.00 41.69 18.67
C SER A 55 7.18 40.48 18.22
N VAL A 56 5.88 40.54 18.42
CA VAL A 56 4.94 39.49 17.95
C VAL A 56 5.10 39.22 16.46
N GLN A 57 5.25 40.27 15.66
CA GLN A 57 5.35 40.14 14.19
C GLN A 57 6.64 39.45 13.75
N ALA A 58 7.78 39.75 14.38
CA ALA A 58 9.06 39.13 14.08
C ALA A 58 9.05 37.61 14.43
N VAL A 59 8.52 37.27 15.59
CA VAL A 59 8.37 35.90 16.07
C VAL A 59 7.43 35.12 15.13
N LEU A 60 6.30 35.74 14.77
CA LEU A 60 5.32 35.09 13.87
C LEU A 60 5.92 34.81 12.49
N ASN A 61 6.66 35.75 11.92
CA ASN A 61 7.30 35.55 10.60
C ASN A 61 8.30 34.38 10.61
N ASN A 62 9.11 34.27 11.66
CA ASN A 62 10.06 33.14 11.80
C ASN A 62 9.35 31.78 11.96
N ILE A 63 8.34 31.75 12.83
CA ILE A 63 7.57 30.53 13.07
C ILE A 63 6.85 30.08 11.77
N MET A 64 6.25 31.03 11.04
CA MET A 64 5.52 30.73 9.82
C MET A 64 6.39 30.10 8.73
N GLN A 65 7.62 30.56 8.58
CA GLN A 65 8.55 29.99 7.62
C GLN A 65 8.92 28.54 7.99
N SER A 66 9.22 28.30 9.26
CA SER A 66 9.52 26.96 9.78
C SER A 66 8.31 26.02 9.68
N TYR A 67 7.12 26.54 9.99
CA TYR A 67 5.87 25.77 9.87
C TYR A 67 5.59 25.33 8.45
N VAL A 68 5.69 26.23 7.47
CA VAL A 68 5.45 25.89 6.05
C VAL A 68 6.44 24.83 5.58
N SER A 69 7.73 24.99 5.90
CA SER A 69 8.76 24.01 5.53
C SER A 69 8.52 22.66 6.18
N GLY A 70 8.19 22.64 7.47
CA GLY A 70 7.88 21.44 8.23
C GLY A 70 6.64 20.72 7.70
N PHE A 71 5.58 21.47 7.38
CA PHE A 71 4.36 20.90 6.83
C PHE A 71 4.59 20.24 5.45
N ILE A 72 5.32 20.91 4.56
CA ILE A 72 5.65 20.35 3.24
C ILE A 72 6.50 19.08 3.38
N TYR A 73 7.48 19.11 4.29
CA TYR A 73 8.32 17.96 4.55
C TYR A 73 7.53 16.77 5.13
N SER A 74 6.64 17.02 6.10
CA SER A 74 5.75 16.00 6.65
C SER A 74 4.84 15.40 5.58
N ALA A 75 4.17 16.22 4.80
CA ALA A 75 3.30 15.77 3.72
C ALA A 75 4.03 14.92 2.66
N LEU A 76 5.30 15.24 2.36
CA LEU A 76 6.12 14.47 1.45
C LEU A 76 6.47 13.09 2.03
N ILE A 77 6.85 13.04 3.32
CA ILE A 77 7.16 11.78 4.01
C ILE A 77 5.91 10.92 4.11
N ASP A 78 4.77 11.48 4.48
CA ASP A 78 3.52 10.74 4.62
C ASP A 78 3.10 10.11 3.28
N SER A 79 3.19 10.87 2.19
CA SER A 79 2.94 10.35 0.84
C SER A 79 3.91 9.24 0.45
N PHE A 80 5.20 9.40 0.76
CA PHE A 80 6.20 8.38 0.47
C PHE A 80 5.98 7.10 1.28
N CYS A 81 5.74 7.22 2.58
CA CYS A 81 5.46 6.08 3.45
C CYS A 81 4.19 5.35 3.03
N SER A 82 3.13 6.09 2.68
CA SER A 82 1.88 5.53 2.19
C SER A 82 2.08 4.72 0.90
N GLU A 83 2.87 5.24 -0.05
CA GLU A 83 3.21 4.52 -1.28
C GLU A 83 3.99 3.22 -0.99
N GLN A 84 5.01 3.28 -0.13
CA GLN A 84 5.80 2.10 0.22
C GLN A 84 4.96 1.04 0.94
N ASN A 85 4.09 1.46 1.84
CA ASN A 85 3.19 0.56 2.56
C ASN A 85 2.18 -0.12 1.62
N ALA A 86 1.58 0.63 0.70
CA ALA A 86 0.68 0.08 -0.31
C ALA A 86 1.40 -0.93 -1.23
N ARG A 87 2.64 -0.62 -1.62
CA ARG A 87 3.48 -1.53 -2.42
C ARG A 87 3.78 -2.83 -1.66
N MET A 88 4.16 -2.73 -0.40
CA MET A 88 4.43 -3.91 0.45
C MET A 88 3.19 -4.80 0.58
N THR A 89 2.04 -4.22 0.87
CA THR A 89 0.76 -4.94 0.98
C THR A 89 0.36 -5.62 -0.33
N ALA A 90 0.57 -4.94 -1.46
CA ALA A 90 0.32 -5.52 -2.77
C ALA A 90 1.25 -6.71 -3.09
N MET A 91 2.53 -6.61 -2.72
CA MET A 91 3.50 -7.70 -2.87
C MET A 91 3.18 -8.90 -1.99
N ASP A 92 2.79 -8.69 -0.73
CA ASP A 92 2.36 -9.77 0.16
C ASP A 92 1.12 -10.49 -0.38
N SER A 93 0.16 -9.75 -0.90
CA SER A 93 -1.02 -10.31 -1.54
C SER A 93 -0.66 -11.11 -2.79
N ALA A 94 0.25 -10.60 -3.61
CA ALA A 94 0.75 -11.28 -4.81
C ALA A 94 1.49 -12.58 -4.46
N ASN A 95 2.34 -12.55 -3.43
CA ASN A 95 3.04 -13.74 -2.95
C ASN A 95 2.07 -14.82 -2.45
N SER A 96 1.10 -14.45 -1.62
CA SER A 96 0.05 -15.36 -1.15
C SER A 96 -0.75 -15.99 -2.31
N ASN A 97 -1.07 -15.20 -3.33
CA ASN A 97 -1.76 -15.71 -4.51
C ASN A 97 -0.86 -16.64 -5.34
N ALA A 98 0.43 -16.34 -5.46
CA ALA A 98 1.39 -17.21 -6.15
C ALA A 98 1.54 -18.57 -5.46
N GLU A 99 1.60 -18.60 -4.12
CA GLU A 99 1.65 -19.84 -3.34
C GLU A 99 0.41 -20.71 -3.56
N LYS A 100 -0.78 -20.10 -3.58
CA LYS A 100 -2.03 -20.82 -3.89
C LYS A 100 -2.01 -21.41 -5.30
N LEU A 101 -1.56 -20.63 -6.28
CA LEU A 101 -1.46 -21.07 -7.68
C LEU A 101 -0.46 -22.21 -7.82
N LEU A 102 0.69 -22.16 -7.16
CA LEU A 102 1.70 -23.22 -7.14
C LEU A 102 1.13 -24.52 -6.55
N ALA A 103 0.39 -24.43 -5.44
CA ALA A 103 -0.25 -25.59 -4.84
C ALA A 103 -1.26 -26.23 -5.81
N GLU A 104 -2.09 -25.42 -6.46
CA GLU A 104 -3.07 -25.88 -7.45
C GLU A 104 -2.40 -26.54 -8.67
N LEU A 105 -1.39 -25.89 -9.24
CA LEU A 105 -0.62 -26.45 -10.37
C LEU A 105 0.09 -27.76 -10.00
N SER A 106 0.64 -27.85 -8.79
CA SER A 106 1.28 -29.07 -8.30
C SER A 106 0.28 -30.23 -8.20
N LEU A 107 -0.93 -29.95 -7.75
CA LEU A 107 -2.00 -30.93 -7.69
C LEU A 107 -2.45 -31.37 -9.10
N GLN A 108 -2.61 -30.44 -10.02
CA GLN A 108 -2.92 -30.74 -11.43
C GLN A 108 -1.81 -31.57 -12.09
N TYR A 109 -0.55 -31.20 -11.89
CA TYR A 109 0.60 -31.94 -12.40
C TYR A 109 0.60 -33.40 -11.92
N ASN A 110 0.42 -33.60 -10.62
CA ASN A 110 0.36 -34.95 -10.06
C ASN A 110 -0.80 -35.79 -10.64
N ARG A 111 -1.97 -35.15 -10.84
CA ARG A 111 -3.13 -35.79 -11.45
C ARG A 111 -2.84 -36.24 -12.91
N VAL A 112 -2.26 -35.35 -13.71
CA VAL A 112 -1.89 -35.67 -15.10
C VAL A 112 -0.82 -36.76 -15.15
N ARG A 113 0.20 -36.67 -14.30
CA ARG A 113 1.25 -37.71 -14.20
C ARG A 113 0.68 -39.07 -13.83
N GLN A 114 -0.23 -39.14 -12.84
CA GLN A 114 -0.89 -40.40 -12.49
C GLN A 114 -1.74 -40.96 -13.64
N ALA A 115 -2.47 -40.09 -14.34
CA ALA A 115 -3.27 -40.51 -15.49
C ALA A 115 -2.40 -41.08 -16.61
N ALA A 116 -1.27 -40.45 -16.94
CA ALA A 116 -0.32 -40.90 -17.92
C ALA A 116 0.26 -42.30 -17.57
N ILE A 117 0.75 -42.43 -16.32
CA ILE A 117 1.27 -43.73 -15.83
C ILE A 117 0.20 -44.84 -15.90
N THR A 118 -1.03 -44.50 -15.49
CA THR A 118 -2.14 -45.49 -15.55
C THR A 118 -2.46 -45.92 -17.00
N GLN A 119 -2.41 -44.96 -17.93
CA GLN A 119 -2.62 -45.23 -19.34
C GLN A 119 -1.52 -46.13 -19.87
N GLU A 120 -0.24 -45.85 -19.62
CA GLU A 120 0.87 -46.71 -20.05
C GLU A 120 0.76 -48.14 -19.51
N ILE A 121 0.45 -48.29 -18.22
CA ILE A 121 0.24 -49.62 -17.61
C ILE A 121 -0.93 -50.37 -18.28
N THR A 122 -2.01 -49.65 -18.59
CA THR A 122 -3.20 -50.21 -19.23
C THR A 122 -2.88 -50.70 -20.64
N GLU A 123 -2.14 -49.88 -21.41
CA GLU A 123 -1.72 -50.22 -22.77
C GLU A 123 -0.81 -51.46 -22.80
N VAL A 124 0.21 -51.50 -21.92
CA VAL A 124 1.11 -52.68 -21.80
C VAL A 124 0.32 -53.93 -21.39
N SER A 125 -0.57 -53.82 -20.41
CA SER A 125 -1.40 -54.94 -19.95
C SER A 125 -2.35 -55.44 -21.03
N ALA A 126 -2.97 -54.53 -21.79
CA ALA A 126 -3.85 -54.90 -22.91
C ALA A 126 -3.06 -55.59 -24.04
N GLY A 127 -1.88 -55.06 -24.37
CA GLY A 127 -0.98 -55.70 -25.36
C GLY A 127 -0.55 -57.12 -24.95
N ALA A 128 -0.13 -57.31 -23.72
CA ALA A 128 0.24 -58.62 -23.19
C ALA A 128 -0.93 -59.61 -23.21
N LYS A 129 -2.15 -59.17 -22.89
CA LYS A 129 -3.37 -59.97 -22.93
C LYS A 129 -3.73 -60.35 -24.36
N ALA A 130 -3.63 -59.47 -25.31
CA ALA A 130 -3.89 -59.73 -26.74
C ALA A 130 -2.89 -60.76 -27.29
N GLN A 131 -1.61 -60.67 -26.94
CA GLN A 131 -0.59 -61.63 -27.38
C GLN A 131 -0.80 -63.02 -26.80
N ARG A 132 -1.17 -63.11 -25.51
CA ARG A 132 -1.54 -64.41 -24.91
C ARG A 132 -2.76 -65.04 -25.57
N GLN A 133 -3.75 -64.25 -25.96
CA GLN A 133 -4.92 -64.77 -26.69
C GLN A 133 -4.59 -65.25 -28.09
N LYS A 134 -3.66 -64.62 -28.79
CA LYS A 134 -3.18 -65.04 -30.10
C LYS A 134 -2.47 -66.41 -30.04
N HIS A 135 -1.50 -66.52 -29.10
CA HIS A 135 -0.81 -67.79 -28.87
C HIS A 135 -1.76 -68.96 -28.50
N ARG A 136 -2.84 -68.70 -27.78
CA ARG A 136 -3.82 -69.66 -27.37
C ARG A 136 -4.73 -70.15 -28.55
N LYS A 137 -4.84 -69.38 -29.62
CA LYS A 137 -5.58 -69.73 -30.82
C LYS A 137 -4.73 -70.49 -31.88
N GLU A 138 -3.42 -70.35 -31.76
CA GLU A 138 -2.45 -71.01 -32.66
C GLU A 138 -1.96 -72.37 -32.12
N ALA A 139 -2.27 -72.68 -30.86
CA ALA A 139 -2.02 -73.99 -30.25
C ALA A 139 -3.31 -74.85 -30.20
#